data_66446e16450ce4283f5ff586afe07106
#
_entry.id   66446e16450ce4283f5ff586afe07106
#
_cell.length_a   1.000
_cell.length_b   1.000
_cell.length_c   1.000
_cell.angle_alpha   90.00
_cell.angle_beta   90.00
_cell.angle_gamma   90.00
#
_symmetry.space_group_name_H-M   'P 1'
#
loop_
_entity.id
_entity.type
_entity.pdbx_description
1 polymer ?
#
loop_
_entity_poly.entity_id
_entity_poly.type
_entity_poly.pdbx_seq_one_letter_code
_entity_poly.pdbx_strand_id
1 'polypeptide(L)'
;MKLFALIALIMCAFAANSVLNRIGVARQGMDPMDFATVRTGAGAAMLWLLVMLRNAPRPAVLSVKRVAGAASLAIYMIGFSWAYITLDAGLGALILFGVLQIVIFGWAVIEGGTIPLLRWIGAAIALTGL
;
A
#
# COMPACT_ATOMS: atom_id res chain seq x y z
N MET A 1 -12.30 -15.58 -14.84
CA MET A 1 -10.85 -15.81 -15.01
C MET A 1 -10.01 -14.53 -14.98
N LYS A 2 -10.33 -13.49 -15.78
CA LYS A 2 -9.52 -12.23 -15.82
C LYS A 2 -9.41 -11.52 -14.47
N LEU A 3 -10.51 -11.43 -13.69
CA LEU A 3 -10.50 -10.77 -12.39
C LEU A 3 -9.62 -11.53 -11.37
N PHE A 4 -9.71 -12.85 -11.32
CA PHE A 4 -8.91 -13.69 -10.44
C PHE A 4 -7.40 -13.55 -10.75
N ALA A 5 -7.04 -13.61 -12.03
CA ALA A 5 -5.66 -13.42 -12.47
C ALA A 5 -5.12 -12.02 -12.10
N LEU A 6 -5.96 -10.99 -12.24
CA LEU A 6 -5.60 -9.62 -11.85
C LEU A 6 -5.37 -9.51 -10.33
N ILE A 7 -6.26 -10.08 -9.52
CA ILE A 7 -6.10 -10.10 -8.06
C ILE A 7 -4.83 -10.83 -7.67
N ALA A 8 -4.59 -12.01 -8.25
CA ALA A 8 -3.36 -12.78 -7.98
C ALA A 8 -2.09 -11.97 -8.33
N LEU A 9 -2.09 -11.28 -9.48
CA LEU A 9 -0.97 -10.42 -9.88
C LEU A 9 -0.74 -9.27 -8.89
N ILE A 10 -1.81 -8.62 -8.43
CA ILE A 10 -1.74 -7.55 -7.45
C ILE A 10 -1.17 -8.08 -6.12
N MET A 11 -1.62 -9.24 -5.66
CA MET A 11 -1.13 -9.84 -4.42
C MET A 11 0.35 -10.23 -4.54
N CYS A 12 0.79 -10.77 -5.68
CA CYS A 12 2.21 -11.03 -5.94
C CYS A 12 3.04 -9.74 -5.94
N ALA A 13 2.53 -8.65 -6.52
CA ALA A 13 3.20 -7.36 -6.49
C ALA A 13 3.34 -6.79 -5.06
N PHE A 14 2.32 -6.93 -4.22
CA PHE A 14 2.39 -6.55 -2.81
C PHE A 14 3.41 -7.39 -2.03
N ALA A 15 3.42 -8.71 -2.24
CA ALA A 15 4.39 -9.59 -1.61
C ALA A 15 5.82 -9.25 -2.03
N ALA A 16 6.05 -9.05 -3.32
CA ALA A 16 7.34 -8.61 -3.85
C ALA A 16 7.80 -7.28 -3.25
N ASN A 17 6.89 -6.31 -3.08
CA ASN A 17 7.18 -5.04 -2.43
C ASN A 17 7.69 -5.21 -0.99
N SER A 18 7.08 -6.10 -0.20
CA SER A 18 7.51 -6.39 1.18
C SER A 18 8.89 -7.06 1.21
N VAL A 19 9.13 -8.03 0.32
CA VAL A 19 10.42 -8.71 0.21
C VAL A 19 11.53 -7.74 -0.21
N LEU A 20 11.29 -6.91 -1.21
CA LEU A 20 12.26 -5.91 -1.68
C LEU A 20 12.61 -4.89 -0.59
N ASN A 21 11.62 -4.46 0.19
CA ASN A 21 11.83 -3.56 1.32
C ASN A 21 12.75 -4.22 2.38
N ARG A 22 12.48 -5.46 2.75
CA ARG A 22 13.30 -6.21 3.70
C ARG A 22 14.72 -6.41 3.19
N ILE A 23 14.90 -6.71 1.91
CA ILE A 23 16.22 -6.87 1.30
C ILE A 23 16.98 -5.53 1.33
N GLY A 24 16.37 -4.45 0.89
CA GLY A 24 17.03 -3.13 0.82
C GLY A 24 17.44 -2.61 2.18
N VAL A 25 16.51 -2.59 3.13
CA VAL A 25 16.73 -1.98 4.44
C VAL A 25 17.49 -2.91 5.38
N ALA A 26 17.01 -4.16 5.56
CA ALA A 26 17.58 -5.02 6.61
C ALA A 26 18.79 -5.84 6.17
N ARG A 27 18.89 -6.24 4.90
CA ARG A 27 20.00 -7.07 4.42
C ARG A 27 21.14 -6.25 3.81
N GLN A 28 20.82 -5.19 3.06
CA GLN A 28 21.82 -4.33 2.44
C GLN A 28 22.19 -3.12 3.30
N GLY A 29 21.50 -2.90 4.42
CA GLY A 29 21.78 -1.81 5.34
C GLY A 29 21.53 -0.42 4.75
N MET A 30 20.66 -0.31 3.72
CA MET A 30 20.28 1.00 3.20
C MET A 30 19.53 1.78 4.27
N ASP A 31 19.81 3.08 4.37
CA ASP A 31 19.00 3.96 5.21
C ASP A 31 17.52 3.89 4.79
N PRO A 32 16.58 3.72 5.72
CA PRO A 32 15.16 3.61 5.41
C PRO A 32 14.61 4.83 4.66
N MET A 33 15.15 6.03 4.92
CA MET A 33 14.76 7.27 4.26
C MET A 33 15.23 7.29 2.81
N ASP A 34 16.48 6.87 2.56
CA ASP A 34 17.04 6.76 1.22
C ASP A 34 16.27 5.75 0.39
N PHE A 35 15.98 4.58 0.98
CA PHE A 35 15.20 3.54 0.32
C PHE A 35 13.77 4.03 0.00
N ALA A 36 13.09 4.70 0.94
CA ALA A 36 11.76 5.27 0.72
C ALA A 36 11.78 6.33 -0.39
N THR A 37 12.82 7.17 -0.43
CA THR A 37 12.97 8.23 -1.43
C THR A 37 13.17 7.66 -2.82
N VAL A 38 14.09 6.72 -2.99
CA VAL A 38 14.34 6.05 -4.27
C VAL A 38 13.08 5.33 -4.77
N ARG A 39 12.40 4.59 -3.88
CA ARG A 39 11.18 3.86 -4.22
C ARG A 39 10.04 4.79 -4.65
N THR A 40 9.86 5.89 -3.92
CA THR A 40 8.82 6.89 -4.23
C THR A 40 9.13 7.60 -5.54
N GLY A 41 10.39 7.96 -5.76
CA GLY A 41 10.86 8.58 -7.00
C GLY A 41 10.69 7.66 -8.21
N ALA A 42 11.09 6.41 -8.10
CA ALA A 42 10.91 5.41 -9.16
C ALA A 42 9.41 5.18 -9.48
N GLY A 43 8.55 5.09 -8.46
CA GLY A 43 7.12 4.98 -8.63
C GLY A 43 6.51 6.20 -9.32
N ALA A 44 6.90 7.39 -8.91
CA ALA A 44 6.45 8.65 -9.53
C ALA A 44 6.90 8.75 -11.00
N ALA A 45 8.15 8.41 -11.29
CA ALA A 45 8.68 8.38 -12.65
C ALA A 45 7.93 7.40 -13.55
N MET A 46 7.64 6.20 -13.04
CA MET A 46 6.87 5.19 -13.77
C MET A 46 5.44 5.65 -14.04
N LEU A 47 4.76 6.23 -13.04
CA LEU A 47 3.41 6.78 -13.22
C LEU A 47 3.40 7.93 -14.23
N TRP A 48 4.38 8.82 -14.16
CA TRP A 48 4.52 9.91 -15.11
C TRP A 48 4.72 9.39 -16.54
N LEU A 49 5.58 8.39 -16.72
CA LEU A 49 5.82 7.73 -18.01
C LEU A 49 4.51 7.11 -18.55
N LEU A 50 3.75 6.41 -17.70
CA LEU A 50 2.47 5.81 -18.09
C LEU A 50 1.43 6.86 -18.51
N VAL A 51 1.37 8.00 -17.82
CA VAL A 51 0.48 9.11 -18.20
C VAL A 51 0.87 9.67 -19.55
N MET A 52 2.18 9.83 -19.83
CA MET A 52 2.67 10.29 -21.13
C MET A 52 2.33 9.29 -22.25
N LEU A 53 2.60 8.02 -22.04
CA LEU A 53 2.35 6.96 -23.04
C LEU A 53 0.85 6.78 -23.36
N ARG A 54 -0.01 7.03 -22.38
CA ARG A 54 -1.47 6.90 -22.56
C ARG A 54 -2.16 8.18 -23.03
N ASN A 55 -1.42 9.27 -23.26
CA ASN A 55 -1.99 10.59 -23.58
C ASN A 55 -3.13 10.99 -22.61
N ALA A 56 -3.02 10.57 -21.35
CA ALA A 56 -4.05 10.83 -20.35
C ALA A 56 -4.07 12.33 -19.99
N PRO A 57 -5.26 12.92 -19.72
CA PRO A 57 -5.35 14.30 -19.29
C PRO A 57 -4.50 14.53 -18.04
N ARG A 58 -3.65 15.55 -18.09
CA ARG A 58 -2.76 15.88 -16.96
C ARG A 58 -3.60 16.24 -15.75
N PRO A 59 -3.47 15.53 -14.64
CA PRO A 59 -4.23 15.85 -13.44
C PRO A 59 -3.83 17.22 -12.89
N ALA A 60 -4.79 18.03 -12.48
CA ALA A 60 -4.50 19.30 -11.77
C ALA A 60 -3.67 18.99 -10.51
N VAL A 61 -2.43 19.47 -10.44
CA VAL A 61 -1.45 19.05 -9.42
C VAL A 61 -1.82 19.60 -8.03
N LEU A 62 -2.42 20.78 -7.95
CA LEU A 62 -2.70 21.49 -6.70
C LEU A 62 -4.18 21.41 -6.32
N SER A 63 -4.53 20.34 -5.62
CA SER A 63 -5.81 20.23 -4.90
C SER A 63 -5.51 19.83 -3.47
N VAL A 64 -6.22 20.41 -2.49
CA VAL A 64 -6.06 20.08 -1.06
C VAL A 64 -6.15 18.57 -0.82
N LYS A 65 -7.10 17.90 -1.46
CA LYS A 65 -7.25 16.43 -1.35
C LYS A 65 -6.03 15.66 -1.89
N ARG A 66 -5.38 16.16 -2.92
CA ARG A 66 -4.18 15.52 -3.49
C ARG A 66 -2.94 15.77 -2.66
N VAL A 67 -2.79 16.98 -2.13
CA VAL A 67 -1.69 17.31 -1.22
C VAL A 67 -1.80 16.45 0.04
N ALA A 68 -3.00 16.34 0.62
CA ALA A 68 -3.23 15.46 1.76
C ALA A 68 -2.94 13.99 1.43
N GLY A 69 -3.38 13.51 0.26
CA GLY A 69 -3.08 12.15 -0.20
C GLY A 69 -1.59 11.90 -0.41
N ALA A 70 -0.87 12.87 -0.99
CA ALA A 70 0.58 12.78 -1.18
C ALA A 70 1.32 12.78 0.17
N ALA A 71 0.92 13.63 1.12
CA ALA A 71 1.48 13.67 2.46
C ALA A 71 1.23 12.34 3.21
N SER A 72 0.02 11.81 3.15
CA SER A 72 -0.32 10.50 3.74
C SER A 72 0.50 9.37 3.12
N LEU A 73 0.70 9.39 1.80
CA LEU A 73 1.53 8.40 1.11
C LEU A 73 3.00 8.51 1.53
N ALA A 74 3.53 9.73 1.67
CA ALA A 74 4.90 9.95 2.12
C ALA A 74 5.12 9.42 3.54
N ILE A 75 4.21 9.75 4.47
CA ILE A 75 4.25 9.25 5.86
C ILE A 75 4.19 7.71 5.87
N TYR A 76 3.29 7.13 5.08
CA TYR A 76 3.18 5.67 4.92
C TYR A 76 4.50 5.07 4.41
N MET A 77 5.10 5.64 3.37
CA MET A 77 6.33 5.11 2.77
C MET A 77 7.50 5.13 3.73
N ILE A 78 7.66 6.22 4.48
CA ILE A 78 8.69 6.36 5.50
C ILE A 78 8.46 5.35 6.63
N GLY A 79 7.28 5.35 7.23
CA GLY A 79 6.93 4.44 8.32
C GLY A 79 7.06 2.97 7.94
N PHE A 80 6.65 2.63 6.72
CA PHE A 80 6.79 1.28 6.19
C PHE A 80 8.26 0.87 6.03
N SER A 81 9.12 1.76 5.51
CA SER A 81 10.55 1.46 5.38
C SER A 81 11.23 1.30 6.74
N TRP A 82 10.87 2.14 7.73
CA TRP A 82 11.39 2.04 9.09
C TRP A 82 10.96 0.75 9.80
N ALA A 83 9.72 0.32 9.60
CA ALA A 83 9.22 -0.91 10.19
C ALA A 83 10.03 -2.14 9.74
N TYR A 84 10.54 -2.14 8.52
CA TYR A 84 11.32 -3.26 7.99
C TYR A 84 12.78 -3.32 8.45
N ILE A 85 13.23 -2.41 9.29
CA ILE A 85 14.50 -2.54 10.01
C ILE A 85 14.44 -3.78 10.91
N THR A 86 13.33 -3.98 11.60
CA THR A 86 13.15 -5.01 12.62
C THR A 86 12.16 -6.10 12.23
N LEU A 87 11.15 -5.77 11.43
CA LEU A 87 10.10 -6.71 11.05
C LEU A 87 10.50 -7.59 9.86
N ASP A 88 10.15 -8.85 9.93
CA ASP A 88 10.22 -9.75 8.78
C ASP A 88 9.17 -9.40 7.72
N ALA A 89 9.48 -9.72 6.45
CA ALA A 89 8.62 -9.37 5.33
C ALA A 89 7.19 -9.92 5.46
N GLY A 90 7.05 -11.14 5.95
CA GLY A 90 5.75 -11.76 6.20
C GLY A 90 4.97 -11.06 7.31
N LEU A 91 5.60 -10.85 8.46
CA LEU A 91 4.97 -10.20 9.61
C LEU A 91 4.59 -8.75 9.32
N GLY A 92 5.48 -8.00 8.65
CA GLY A 92 5.19 -6.61 8.25
C GLY A 92 4.01 -6.50 7.30
N ALA A 93 3.90 -7.40 6.31
CA ALA A 93 2.76 -7.46 5.42
C ALA A 93 1.47 -7.83 6.16
N LEU A 94 1.54 -8.79 7.07
CA LEU A 94 0.40 -9.25 7.87
C LEU A 94 -0.17 -8.10 8.70
N ILE A 95 0.66 -7.40 9.47
CA ILE A 95 0.26 -6.24 10.28
C ILE A 95 -0.35 -5.15 9.40
N LEU A 96 0.29 -4.86 8.26
CA LEU A 96 -0.20 -3.84 7.33
C LEU A 96 -1.62 -4.15 6.85
N PHE A 97 -1.85 -5.37 6.37
CA PHE A 97 -3.16 -5.77 5.87
C PHE A 97 -4.21 -5.86 6.97
N GLY A 98 -3.85 -6.28 8.18
CA GLY A 98 -4.74 -6.27 9.34
C GLY A 98 -5.19 -4.88 9.72
N VAL A 99 -4.25 -3.94 9.86
CA VAL A 99 -4.57 -2.53 10.17
C VAL A 99 -5.41 -1.91 9.05
N LEU A 100 -5.02 -2.14 7.78
CA LEU A 100 -5.77 -1.63 6.63
C LEU A 100 -7.22 -2.13 6.63
N GLN A 101 -7.44 -3.40 6.93
CA GLN A 101 -8.76 -4.01 7.04
C GLN A 101 -9.61 -3.31 8.11
N ILE A 102 -9.05 -3.11 9.30
CA ILE A 102 -9.73 -2.45 10.42
C ILE A 102 -10.09 -1.00 10.05
N VAL A 103 -9.15 -0.25 9.47
CA VAL A 103 -9.35 1.15 9.10
C VAL A 103 -10.43 1.29 8.01
N ILE A 104 -10.36 0.49 6.94
CA ILE A 104 -11.35 0.54 5.85
C ILE A 104 -12.74 0.17 6.35
N PHE A 105 -12.83 -0.87 7.19
CA PHE A 105 -14.10 -1.30 7.76
C PHE A 105 -14.66 -0.28 8.73
N GLY A 106 -13.83 0.25 9.65
CA GLY A 106 -14.21 1.28 10.60
C GLY A 106 -14.71 2.55 9.90
N TRP A 107 -14.01 2.98 8.85
CA TRP A 107 -14.45 4.12 8.05
C TRP A 107 -15.80 3.89 7.37
N ALA A 108 -16.00 2.73 6.77
CA ALA A 108 -17.27 2.38 6.12
C ALA A 108 -18.45 2.36 7.10
N VAL A 109 -18.22 1.95 8.35
CA VAL A 109 -19.23 2.02 9.42
C VAL A 109 -19.54 3.47 9.80
N ILE A 110 -18.50 4.31 9.95
CA ILE A 110 -18.67 5.74 10.33
C ILE A 110 -19.42 6.51 9.25
N GLU A 111 -19.19 6.23 7.97
CA GLU A 111 -19.92 6.84 6.86
C GLU A 111 -21.39 6.40 6.75
N GLY A 112 -21.87 5.51 7.64
CA GLY A 112 -23.25 5.04 7.67
C GLY A 112 -23.62 4.13 6.49
N GLY A 113 -22.63 3.56 5.79
CA GLY A 113 -22.85 2.60 4.70
C GLY A 113 -23.49 1.31 5.23
N THR A 114 -24.51 0.81 4.55
CA THR A 114 -25.06 -0.52 4.83
C THR A 114 -24.04 -1.57 4.42
N ILE A 115 -23.38 -2.19 5.42
CA ILE A 115 -22.40 -3.23 5.17
C ILE A 115 -23.12 -4.58 5.17
N PRO A 116 -23.17 -5.32 4.05
CA PRO A 116 -23.79 -6.64 4.01
C PRO A 116 -23.12 -7.58 5.02
N LEU A 117 -23.93 -8.45 5.66
CA LEU A 117 -23.46 -9.44 6.64
C LEU A 117 -22.28 -10.28 6.12
N LEU A 118 -22.28 -10.60 4.82
CA LEU A 118 -21.22 -11.37 4.19
C LEU A 118 -19.84 -10.67 4.28
N ARG A 119 -19.81 -9.34 4.26
CA ARG A 119 -18.55 -8.58 4.45
C ARG A 119 -18.06 -8.62 5.88
N TRP A 120 -18.98 -8.61 6.87
CA TRP A 120 -18.63 -8.80 8.29
C TRP A 120 -18.01 -10.18 8.54
N ILE A 121 -18.61 -11.22 7.97
CA ILE A 121 -18.09 -12.59 8.06
C ILE A 121 -16.71 -12.68 7.41
N GLY A 122 -16.53 -12.12 6.21
CA GLY A 122 -15.24 -12.10 5.52
C GLY A 122 -14.15 -11.35 6.29
N ALA A 123 -14.51 -10.21 6.90
CA ALA A 123 -13.58 -9.45 7.74
C ALA A 123 -13.18 -10.22 9.01
N ALA A 124 -14.15 -10.88 9.67
CA ALA A 124 -13.89 -11.70 10.84
C ALA A 124 -12.95 -12.87 10.51
N ILE A 125 -13.20 -13.59 9.40
CA ILE A 125 -12.33 -14.68 8.94
C ILE A 125 -10.92 -14.17 8.62
N ALA A 126 -10.82 -13.02 7.96
CA ALA A 126 -9.52 -12.43 7.63
C ALA A 126 -8.73 -12.04 8.89
N LEU A 127 -9.40 -11.48 9.91
CA LEU A 127 -8.78 -11.10 11.17
C LEU A 127 -8.40 -12.30 12.05
N THR A 128 -9.13 -13.42 11.96
CA THR A 128 -8.79 -14.65 12.70
C THR A 128 -7.64 -15.42 12.06
N GLY A 129 -7.35 -15.15 10.79
CA GLY A 129 -6.19 -15.74 10.08
C GLY A 129 -4.89 -14.94 10.24
N LEU A 130 -4.95 -13.81 10.95
CA LEU A 130 -3.83 -12.92 11.28
C LEU A 130 -3.18 -13.32 12.59
#